data_893a94f53fb3fa48b474c174db6243ee
#
_entry.id   893a94f53fb3fa48b474c174db6243ee
#
_cell.length_a   1.000
_cell.length_b   1.000
_cell.length_c   1.000
_cell.angle_alpha   90.00
_cell.angle_beta   90.00
_cell.angle_gamma   90.00
#
_symmetry.space_group_name_H-M   'P 1'
#
loop_
_entity.id
_entity.type
_entity.pdbx_description
1 polymer ?
#
loop_
_entity_poly.entity_id
_entity_poly.type
_entity_poly.pdbx_seq_one_letter_code
_entity_poly.pdbx_strand_id
1 'polypeptide(L)'
;MSTTTTHLMTAEDLLNMPDDGYRHELVKGELLTMTPPKHEHARTVAKLIRILGNYVEAEDLGEVWADSGFMLETNPDTVIGPDVSFTAKQRLTDPPGYISGPPDLAIEVRSPGDRTGKVQRKATMWLDFATRSLWLVNPAKRTVEVCHADGQRRLFHESDELVDDTVPGFRVRVSKIFE
;
A
#
# COMPACT_ATOMS: atom_id res chain seq x y z
N MET A 1 -23.45 -15.44 -31.52
CA MET A 1 -22.98 -15.08 -30.15
C MET A 1 -21.88 -14.07 -30.30
N SER A 2 -22.12 -12.81 -29.92
CA SER A 2 -21.14 -11.76 -30.02
C SER A 2 -20.22 -11.87 -28.80
N THR A 3 -19.00 -12.32 -29.00
CA THR A 3 -17.95 -12.25 -27.96
C THR A 3 -17.50 -10.80 -27.86
N THR A 4 -18.00 -10.10 -26.84
CA THR A 4 -17.46 -8.80 -26.45
C THR A 4 -16.05 -9.06 -25.93
N THR A 5 -15.04 -8.85 -26.76
CA THR A 5 -13.65 -8.84 -26.31
C THR A 5 -13.48 -7.62 -25.40
N THR A 6 -13.49 -7.83 -24.10
CA THR A 6 -13.14 -6.78 -23.14
C THR A 6 -11.67 -6.44 -23.40
N HIS A 7 -11.38 -5.24 -23.89
CA HIS A 7 -10.02 -4.77 -24.08
C HIS A 7 -9.43 -4.56 -22.67
N LEU A 8 -8.45 -5.37 -22.31
CA LEU A 8 -7.70 -5.20 -21.08
C LEU A 8 -6.74 -4.01 -21.23
N MET A 9 -6.72 -3.14 -20.25
CA MET A 9 -5.79 -2.00 -20.24
C MET A 9 -4.38 -2.46 -19.85
N THR A 10 -3.39 -1.76 -20.40
CA THR A 10 -1.99 -1.91 -20.01
C THR A 10 -1.57 -0.85 -19.00
N ALA A 11 -0.42 -1.04 -18.38
CA ALA A 11 0.20 -0.03 -17.52
C ALA A 11 0.54 1.25 -18.28
N GLU A 12 0.89 1.13 -19.56
CA GLU A 12 1.12 2.27 -20.44
C GLU A 12 -0.18 3.05 -20.71
N ASP A 13 -1.29 2.35 -20.93
CA ASP A 13 -2.61 2.99 -21.06
C ASP A 13 -2.98 3.75 -19.79
N LEU A 14 -2.73 3.14 -18.61
CA LEU A 14 -2.97 3.78 -17.32
C LEU A 14 -2.09 5.02 -17.11
N LEU A 15 -0.80 4.96 -17.48
CA LEU A 15 0.14 6.07 -17.34
C LEU A 15 -0.24 7.26 -18.23
N ASN A 16 -0.82 6.97 -19.42
CA ASN A 16 -1.23 7.98 -20.40
C ASN A 16 -2.70 8.42 -20.24
N MET A 17 -3.41 7.94 -19.22
CA MET A 17 -4.77 8.39 -18.93
C MET A 17 -4.80 9.88 -18.61
N PRO A 18 -5.80 10.62 -19.12
CA PRO A 18 -6.04 11.98 -18.68
C PRO A 18 -6.30 12.04 -17.17
N ASP A 19 -5.78 13.08 -16.51
CA ASP A 19 -6.12 13.34 -15.11
C ASP A 19 -7.60 13.76 -15.01
N ASP A 20 -8.40 12.91 -14.41
CA ASP A 20 -9.83 13.13 -14.16
C ASP A 20 -10.12 13.41 -12.66
N GLY A 21 -9.07 13.58 -11.86
CA GLY A 21 -9.15 13.83 -10.41
C GLY A 21 -9.42 12.59 -9.57
N TYR A 22 -9.38 11.39 -10.16
CA TYR A 22 -9.53 10.12 -9.46
C TYR A 22 -8.21 9.33 -9.46
N ARG A 23 -8.05 8.51 -8.43
CA ARG A 23 -6.98 7.53 -8.41
C ARG A 23 -7.43 6.27 -9.15
N HIS A 24 -6.57 5.78 -10.01
CA HIS A 24 -6.80 4.57 -10.79
C HIS A 24 -5.75 3.51 -10.48
N GLU A 25 -6.17 2.27 -10.48
CA GLU A 25 -5.32 1.07 -10.37
C GLU A 25 -5.73 0.08 -11.47
N LEU A 26 -4.82 -0.81 -11.86
CA LEU A 26 -5.14 -1.94 -12.73
C LEU A 26 -5.01 -3.25 -11.94
N VAL A 27 -5.98 -4.13 -12.09
CA VAL A 27 -5.90 -5.50 -11.60
C VAL A 27 -6.19 -6.43 -12.76
N LYS A 28 -5.18 -7.12 -13.24
CA LYS A 28 -5.26 -8.00 -14.43
C LYS A 28 -5.85 -7.29 -15.65
N GLY A 29 -5.44 -6.05 -15.88
CA GLY A 29 -5.91 -5.21 -16.98
C GLY A 29 -7.30 -4.59 -16.78
N GLU A 30 -7.96 -4.84 -15.66
CA GLU A 30 -9.23 -4.19 -15.31
C GLU A 30 -8.98 -2.90 -14.53
N LEU A 31 -9.56 -1.78 -15.01
CA LEU A 31 -9.43 -0.48 -14.38
C LEU A 31 -10.30 -0.39 -13.12
N LEU A 32 -9.68 -0.05 -12.01
CA LEU A 32 -10.34 0.26 -10.75
C LEU A 32 -10.21 1.74 -10.46
N THR A 33 -11.34 2.42 -10.29
CA THR A 33 -11.39 3.84 -9.91
C THR A 33 -11.74 3.98 -8.44
N MET A 34 -10.99 4.84 -7.73
CA MET A 34 -11.18 5.07 -6.31
C MET A 34 -11.68 6.48 -6.03
N THR A 35 -12.57 6.58 -5.06
CA THR A 35 -13.05 7.88 -4.57
C THR A 35 -12.02 8.53 -3.64
N PRO A 36 -11.95 9.85 -3.56
CA PRO A 36 -11.07 10.56 -2.63
C PRO A 36 -11.27 10.08 -1.18
N PRO A 37 -10.19 9.95 -0.41
CA PRO A 37 -10.24 9.50 0.98
C PRO A 37 -10.93 10.53 1.87
N LYS A 38 -11.55 10.05 2.96
CA LYS A 38 -12.10 10.92 4.01
C LYS A 38 -10.97 11.46 4.92
N HIS A 39 -11.26 12.56 5.63
CA HIS A 39 -10.27 13.28 6.46
C HIS A 39 -9.52 12.40 7.47
N GLU A 40 -10.20 11.45 8.11
CA GLU A 40 -9.62 10.55 9.10
C GLU A 40 -8.54 9.64 8.49
N HIS A 41 -8.84 9.06 7.31
CA HIS A 41 -7.90 8.29 6.53
C HIS A 41 -6.69 9.15 6.12
N ALA A 42 -6.93 10.30 5.49
CA ALA A 42 -5.87 11.20 5.02
C ALA A 42 -4.96 11.67 6.17
N ARG A 43 -5.52 11.99 7.34
CA ARG A 43 -4.76 12.35 8.55
C ARG A 43 -3.86 11.20 9.00
N THR A 44 -4.37 9.97 9.02
CA THR A 44 -3.61 8.80 9.44
C THR A 44 -2.47 8.49 8.46
N VAL A 45 -2.73 8.57 7.15
CA VAL A 45 -1.71 8.43 6.10
C VAL A 45 -0.59 9.45 6.27
N ALA A 46 -0.93 10.73 6.43
CA ALA A 46 0.05 11.80 6.64
C ALA A 46 0.91 11.58 7.90
N LYS A 47 0.31 11.02 8.96
CA LYS A 47 1.00 10.68 10.20
C LYS A 47 1.99 9.53 9.99
N LEU A 48 1.57 8.48 9.30
CA LEU A 48 2.41 7.32 8.96
C LEU A 48 3.60 7.72 8.09
N ILE A 49 3.37 8.51 7.03
CA ILE A 49 4.44 9.02 6.16
C ILE A 49 5.48 9.77 6.98
N ARG A 50 5.04 10.67 7.88
CA ARG A 50 5.97 11.46 8.69
C ARG A 50 6.74 10.60 9.68
N ILE A 51 6.08 9.67 10.39
CA ILE A 51 6.73 8.84 11.42
C ILE A 51 7.72 7.87 10.76
N LEU A 52 7.28 7.16 9.74
CA LEU A 52 8.10 6.18 9.04
C LEU A 52 9.18 6.86 8.20
N GLY A 53 8.83 7.92 7.47
CA GLY A 53 9.74 8.66 6.60
C GLY A 53 10.90 9.26 7.38
N ASN A 54 10.63 9.96 8.49
CA ASN A 54 11.69 10.53 9.33
C ASN A 54 12.66 9.47 9.84
N TYR A 55 12.16 8.29 10.22
CA TYR A 55 13.02 7.20 10.69
C TYR A 55 13.85 6.60 9.56
N VAL A 56 13.22 6.27 8.43
CA VAL A 56 13.87 5.67 7.27
C VAL A 56 14.95 6.58 6.71
N GLU A 57 14.71 7.90 6.65
CA GLU A 57 15.67 8.91 6.21
C GLU A 57 16.84 9.03 7.20
N ALA A 58 16.56 9.11 8.50
CA ALA A 58 17.59 9.26 9.53
C ALA A 58 18.54 8.06 9.60
N GLU A 59 18.02 6.86 9.36
CA GLU A 59 18.78 5.60 9.40
C GLU A 59 19.31 5.17 8.01
N ASP A 60 19.07 5.97 6.95
CA ASP A 60 19.50 5.72 5.56
C ASP A 60 19.06 4.33 5.05
N LEU A 61 17.79 3.92 5.38
CA LEU A 61 17.29 2.57 5.11
C LEU A 61 16.69 2.40 3.72
N GLY A 62 16.28 3.47 3.05
CA GLY A 62 15.60 3.43 1.76
C GLY A 62 14.64 4.60 1.57
N GLU A 63 13.48 4.33 0.94
CA GLU A 63 12.48 5.34 0.62
C GLU A 63 11.09 4.96 1.14
N VAL A 64 10.35 5.99 1.58
CA VAL A 64 8.92 5.90 1.93
C VAL A 64 8.10 6.61 0.86
N TRP A 65 7.18 5.88 0.25
CA TRP A 65 6.33 6.37 -0.82
C TRP A 65 4.90 6.59 -0.35
N ALA A 66 4.25 7.59 -0.89
CA ALA A 66 2.83 7.85 -0.73
C ALA A 66 2.11 7.58 -2.05
N ASP A 67 1.08 6.76 -2.03
CA ASP A 67 0.21 6.48 -3.20
C ASP A 67 0.95 6.10 -4.50
N SER A 68 2.16 5.57 -4.40
CA SER A 68 2.95 5.19 -5.58
C SER A 68 2.44 3.89 -6.20
N GLY A 69 2.37 3.84 -7.54
CA GLY A 69 1.99 2.64 -8.28
C GLY A 69 3.15 1.65 -8.39
N PHE A 70 2.86 0.40 -8.08
CA PHE A 70 3.77 -0.74 -8.23
C PHE A 70 3.27 -1.66 -9.33
N MET A 71 4.12 -1.93 -10.33
CA MET A 71 3.86 -2.91 -11.38
C MET A 71 4.18 -4.29 -10.82
N LEU A 72 3.14 -5.06 -10.51
CA LEU A 72 3.26 -6.36 -9.84
C LEU A 72 3.22 -7.53 -10.82
N GLU A 73 2.53 -7.37 -11.95
CA GLU A 73 2.33 -8.43 -12.96
C GLU A 73 2.20 -7.80 -14.35
N THR A 74 2.62 -8.54 -15.37
CA THR A 74 2.45 -8.19 -16.79
C THR A 74 1.70 -9.29 -17.53
N ASN A 75 0.91 -8.92 -18.55
CA ASN A 75 0.16 -9.83 -19.41
C ASN A 75 -0.79 -10.82 -18.70
N PRO A 76 -1.88 -10.36 -18.06
CA PRO A 76 -2.40 -8.98 -18.01
C PRO A 76 -1.78 -8.16 -16.91
N ASP A 77 -1.69 -6.82 -17.12
CA ASP A 77 -1.00 -5.93 -16.21
C ASP A 77 -1.75 -5.73 -14.89
N THR A 78 -0.98 -5.71 -13.79
CA THR A 78 -1.46 -5.35 -12.46
C THR A 78 -0.59 -4.23 -11.90
N VAL A 79 -1.20 -3.06 -11.71
CA VAL A 79 -0.58 -1.86 -11.14
C VAL A 79 -1.45 -1.37 -10.01
N ILE A 80 -0.98 -1.52 -8.80
CA ILE A 80 -1.67 -1.05 -7.59
C ILE A 80 -0.73 -0.24 -6.70
N GLY A 81 -1.30 0.62 -5.86
CA GLY A 81 -0.54 1.42 -4.91
C GLY A 81 -1.09 1.28 -3.50
N PRO A 82 -0.25 1.11 -2.48
CA PRO A 82 -0.67 1.20 -1.09
C PRO A 82 -0.78 2.67 -0.66
N ASP A 83 -1.48 2.95 0.42
CA ASP A 83 -1.56 4.31 0.96
C ASP A 83 -0.18 4.84 1.39
N VAL A 84 0.66 3.96 1.95
CA VAL A 84 2.06 4.23 2.29
C VAL A 84 2.86 2.95 2.03
N SER A 85 4.10 3.09 1.57
CA SER A 85 5.00 1.95 1.41
C SER A 85 6.43 2.30 1.76
N PHE A 86 7.22 1.27 2.02
CA PHE A 86 8.66 1.37 2.19
C PHE A 86 9.36 0.41 1.23
N THR A 87 10.43 0.90 0.59
CA THR A 87 11.33 0.11 -0.23
C THR A 87 12.75 0.28 0.30
N ALA A 88 13.40 -0.83 0.60
CA ALA A 88 14.76 -0.83 1.12
C ALA A 88 15.77 -0.30 0.09
N LYS A 89 16.79 0.41 0.56
CA LYS A 89 17.78 1.13 -0.27
C LYS A 89 18.37 0.29 -1.40
N GLN A 90 18.69 -0.97 -1.14
CA GLN A 90 19.27 -1.87 -2.13
C GLN A 90 18.29 -2.34 -3.21
N ARG A 91 17.00 -2.06 -3.05
CA ARG A 91 15.92 -2.37 -4.00
C ARG A 91 15.39 -1.16 -4.74
N LEU A 92 15.90 0.03 -4.43
CA LEU A 92 15.49 1.25 -5.09
C LEU A 92 15.83 1.22 -6.57
N THR A 93 14.87 1.60 -7.38
CA THR A 93 14.99 1.82 -8.82
C THR A 93 14.38 3.18 -9.15
N ASP A 94 14.83 3.78 -10.23
CA ASP A 94 14.27 5.05 -10.74
C ASP A 94 13.65 4.81 -12.13
N PRO A 95 12.51 4.12 -12.22
CA PRO A 95 11.86 3.82 -13.48
C PRO A 95 11.14 5.06 -14.02
N PRO A 96 11.00 5.17 -15.35
CA PRO A 96 10.26 6.29 -15.98
C PRO A 96 8.73 6.19 -15.80
N GLY A 97 8.23 5.32 -14.94
CA GLY A 97 6.80 5.08 -14.72
C GLY A 97 6.55 4.43 -13.36
N TYR A 98 5.91 3.27 -13.36
CA TYR A 98 5.61 2.55 -12.13
C TYR A 98 6.82 1.79 -11.60
N ILE A 99 6.90 1.64 -10.27
CA ILE A 99 7.97 0.90 -9.60
C ILE A 99 7.77 -0.61 -9.89
N SER A 100 8.82 -1.27 -10.37
CA SER A 100 8.75 -2.70 -10.68
C SER A 100 8.80 -3.58 -9.43
N GLY A 101 7.87 -4.53 -9.35
CA GLY A 101 7.72 -5.46 -8.24
C GLY A 101 7.13 -4.83 -6.99
N PRO A 102 6.89 -5.62 -5.93
CA PRO A 102 6.24 -5.15 -4.71
C PRO A 102 7.19 -4.34 -3.83
N PRO A 103 6.67 -3.44 -2.96
CA PRO A 103 7.45 -2.82 -1.88
C PRO A 103 7.85 -3.87 -0.83
N ASP A 104 8.81 -3.55 0.03
CA ASP A 104 9.14 -4.40 1.20
C ASP A 104 8.02 -4.36 2.23
N LEU A 105 7.46 -3.16 2.48
CA LEU A 105 6.31 -2.93 3.34
C LEU A 105 5.22 -2.18 2.56
N ALA A 106 4.01 -2.72 2.58
CA ALA A 106 2.80 -2.00 2.18
C ALA A 106 1.96 -1.64 3.41
N ILE A 107 1.35 -0.46 3.42
CA ILE A 107 0.46 -0.01 4.50
C ILE A 107 -0.87 0.42 3.86
N GLU A 108 -1.96 -0.19 4.30
CA GLU A 108 -3.32 0.13 3.90
C GLU A 108 -4.10 0.68 5.09
N VAL A 109 -4.64 1.87 4.95
CA VAL A 109 -5.44 2.53 5.98
C VAL A 109 -6.91 2.36 5.67
N ARG A 110 -7.65 1.75 6.57
CA ARG A 110 -9.10 1.53 6.40
C ARG A 110 -9.86 2.85 6.44
N SER A 111 -10.74 3.02 5.46
CA SER A 111 -11.71 4.11 5.46
C SER A 111 -13.01 3.71 6.16
N PRO A 112 -13.72 4.66 6.81
CA PRO A 112 -15.05 4.41 7.31
C PRO A 112 -16.00 3.94 6.19
N GLY A 113 -16.59 2.76 6.36
CA GLY A 113 -17.48 2.17 5.36
C GLY A 113 -16.82 1.15 4.42
N ASP A 114 -15.51 0.94 4.53
CA ASP A 114 -14.87 -0.14 3.77
C ASP A 114 -15.45 -1.49 4.16
N ARG A 115 -15.88 -2.24 3.14
CA ARG A 115 -16.33 -3.62 3.34
C ARG A 115 -15.10 -4.48 3.67
N THR A 116 -15.18 -5.25 4.74
CA THR A 116 -14.10 -6.15 5.19
C THR A 116 -13.53 -7.00 4.03
N GLY A 117 -14.37 -7.49 3.13
CA GLY A 117 -13.94 -8.29 1.98
C GLY A 117 -13.09 -7.51 0.95
N LYS A 118 -13.29 -6.19 0.78
CA LYS A 118 -12.46 -5.37 -0.11
C LYS A 118 -11.06 -5.20 0.47
N VAL A 119 -10.98 -4.84 1.75
CA VAL A 119 -9.70 -4.69 2.47
C VAL A 119 -8.93 -6.01 2.48
N GLN A 120 -9.62 -7.12 2.75
CA GLN A 120 -8.99 -8.43 2.78
C GLN A 120 -8.46 -8.86 1.40
N ARG A 121 -9.19 -8.59 0.31
CA ARG A 121 -8.71 -8.89 -1.05
C ARG A 121 -7.44 -8.12 -1.39
N LYS A 122 -7.39 -6.80 -1.10
CA LYS A 122 -6.20 -6.00 -1.36
C LYS A 122 -5.02 -6.46 -0.50
N ALA A 123 -5.28 -6.81 0.76
CA ALA A 123 -4.28 -7.41 1.64
C ALA A 123 -3.70 -8.71 1.09
N THR A 124 -4.57 -9.61 0.62
CA THR A 124 -4.15 -10.88 0.01
C THR A 124 -3.29 -10.63 -1.23
N MET A 125 -3.68 -9.68 -2.09
CA MET A 125 -2.90 -9.35 -3.28
C MET A 125 -1.46 -8.92 -2.93
N TRP A 126 -1.26 -8.02 -1.95
CA TRP A 126 0.08 -7.61 -1.57
C TRP A 126 0.97 -8.79 -1.15
N LEU A 127 0.43 -9.70 -0.35
CA LEU A 127 1.17 -10.88 0.14
C LEU A 127 1.40 -11.91 -0.98
N ASP A 128 0.42 -12.11 -1.87
CA ASP A 128 0.54 -13.02 -3.03
C ASP A 128 1.63 -12.56 -4.01
N PHE A 129 1.85 -11.24 -4.13
CA PHE A 129 2.94 -10.65 -4.92
C PHE A 129 4.26 -10.50 -4.14
N ALA A 130 4.39 -11.20 -2.99
CA ALA A 130 5.60 -11.28 -2.19
C ALA A 130 6.05 -9.98 -1.52
N THR A 131 5.13 -9.07 -1.22
CA THR A 131 5.38 -8.02 -0.22
C THR A 131 5.74 -8.69 1.12
N ARG A 132 6.86 -8.31 1.73
CA ARG A 132 7.37 -8.98 2.94
C ARG A 132 6.48 -8.76 4.15
N SER A 133 5.97 -7.54 4.30
CA SER A 133 5.06 -7.16 5.37
C SER A 133 3.96 -6.25 4.87
N LEU A 134 2.77 -6.42 5.43
CA LEU A 134 1.61 -5.58 5.20
C LEU A 134 1.06 -5.11 6.54
N TRP A 135 0.86 -3.79 6.68
CA TRP A 135 0.14 -3.24 7.83
C TRP A 135 -1.27 -2.84 7.41
N LEU A 136 -2.25 -3.38 8.12
CA LEU A 136 -3.66 -2.98 8.01
C LEU A 136 -3.99 -2.05 9.18
N VAL A 137 -4.01 -0.76 8.90
CA VAL A 137 -4.24 0.28 9.90
C VAL A 137 -5.73 0.59 9.99
N ASN A 138 -6.28 0.52 11.19
CA ASN A 138 -7.70 0.79 11.44
C ASN A 138 -7.87 2.00 12.37
N PRO A 139 -8.13 3.21 11.83
CA PRO A 139 -8.28 4.40 12.64
C PRO A 139 -9.44 4.31 13.63
N ALA A 140 -10.59 3.77 13.21
CA ALA A 140 -11.78 3.66 14.05
C ALA A 140 -11.59 2.74 15.27
N LYS A 141 -10.74 1.71 15.15
CA LYS A 141 -10.40 0.81 16.25
C LYS A 141 -9.08 1.17 16.93
N ARG A 142 -8.31 2.10 16.35
CA ARG A 142 -6.97 2.51 16.78
C ARG A 142 -6.03 1.29 16.91
N THR A 143 -6.02 0.45 15.87
CA THR A 143 -5.22 -0.79 15.82
C THR A 143 -4.42 -0.87 14.52
N VAL A 144 -3.32 -1.63 14.56
CA VAL A 144 -2.53 -2.04 13.40
C VAL A 144 -2.39 -3.55 13.41
N GLU A 145 -2.84 -4.21 12.34
CA GLU A 145 -2.57 -5.63 12.11
C GLU A 145 -1.38 -5.74 11.16
N VAL A 146 -0.31 -6.37 11.61
CA VAL A 146 0.87 -6.70 10.79
C VAL A 146 0.71 -8.12 10.27
N CYS A 147 0.80 -8.26 8.94
CA CYS A 147 0.68 -9.53 8.23
C CYS A 147 1.97 -9.78 7.44
N HIS A 148 2.61 -10.93 7.62
CA HIS A 148 3.81 -11.32 6.89
C HIS A 148 3.51 -12.34 5.80
N ALA A 149 4.39 -12.42 4.81
CA ALA A 149 4.27 -13.36 3.69
C ALA A 149 4.30 -14.84 4.12
N ASP A 150 4.89 -15.15 5.26
CA ASP A 150 4.89 -16.50 5.87
C ASP A 150 3.57 -16.88 6.55
N GLY A 151 2.58 -15.98 6.53
CA GLY A 151 1.27 -16.17 7.14
C GLY A 151 1.17 -15.74 8.60
N GLN A 152 2.27 -15.30 9.22
CA GLN A 152 2.22 -14.76 10.58
C GLN A 152 1.40 -13.48 10.60
N ARG A 153 0.56 -13.31 11.63
CA ARG A 153 -0.24 -12.12 11.85
C ARG A 153 -0.18 -11.69 13.30
N ARG A 154 -0.04 -10.39 13.52
CA ARG A 154 -0.07 -9.82 14.86
C ARG A 154 -0.89 -8.56 14.91
N LEU A 155 -1.84 -8.50 15.83
CA LEU A 155 -2.65 -7.31 16.09
C LEU A 155 -2.01 -6.49 17.22
N PHE A 156 -1.78 -5.21 16.94
CA PHE A 156 -1.28 -4.23 17.90
C PHE A 156 -2.39 -3.26 18.27
N HIS A 157 -2.58 -3.05 19.54
CA HIS A 157 -3.51 -2.09 20.10
C HIS A 157 -2.82 -0.77 20.43
N GLU A 158 -3.58 0.27 20.75
CA GLU A 158 -3.11 1.62 20.98
C GLU A 158 -1.97 1.73 21.99
N SER A 159 -2.00 0.90 23.06
CA SER A 159 -0.98 0.88 24.12
C SER A 159 0.30 0.14 23.74
N ASP A 160 0.28 -0.63 22.64
CA ASP A 160 1.39 -1.50 22.27
C ASP A 160 2.49 -0.72 21.55
N GLU A 161 3.69 -1.26 21.58
CA GLU A 161 4.79 -0.86 20.72
C GLU A 161 4.78 -1.74 19.48
N LEU A 162 4.52 -1.12 18.31
CA LEU A 162 4.60 -1.79 17.02
C LEU A 162 6.07 -1.89 16.63
N VAL A 163 6.49 -3.10 16.27
CA VAL A 163 7.80 -3.43 15.72
C VAL A 163 7.60 -4.31 14.49
N ASP A 164 8.42 -4.10 13.46
CA ASP A 164 8.42 -4.91 12.25
C ASP A 164 9.83 -4.95 11.66
N ASP A 165 10.43 -6.12 11.61
CA ASP A 165 11.81 -6.33 11.14
C ASP A 165 11.98 -6.02 9.64
N THR A 166 10.88 -5.80 8.90
CA THR A 166 10.92 -5.33 7.51
C THR A 166 11.51 -3.93 7.41
N VAL A 167 11.34 -3.10 8.45
CA VAL A 167 12.02 -1.82 8.63
C VAL A 167 12.97 -1.97 9.82
N PRO A 168 14.27 -2.24 9.60
CA PRO A 168 15.21 -2.60 10.65
C PRO A 168 15.26 -1.57 11.77
N GLY A 169 15.04 -2.01 13.02
CA GLY A 169 15.10 -1.16 14.22
C GLY A 169 13.90 -0.23 14.43
N PHE A 170 12.98 -0.15 13.47
CA PHE A 170 11.79 0.69 13.61
C PHE A 170 10.89 0.22 14.75
N ARG A 171 10.51 1.16 15.58
CA ARG A 171 9.52 0.94 16.64
C ARG A 171 8.71 2.19 16.90
N VAL A 172 7.43 2.02 17.12
CA VAL A 172 6.53 3.14 17.40
C VAL A 172 5.38 2.70 18.32
N ARG A 173 5.03 3.54 19.29
CA ARG A 173 3.80 3.33 20.05
C ARG A 173 2.60 3.55 19.12
N VAL A 174 1.69 2.59 19.04
CA VAL A 174 0.55 2.63 18.11
C VAL A 174 -0.32 3.87 18.31
N SER A 175 -0.48 4.38 19.56
CA SER A 175 -1.19 5.64 19.82
C SER A 175 -0.68 6.82 18.99
N LYS A 176 0.62 6.86 18.70
CA LYS A 176 1.25 7.97 17.94
C LYS A 176 0.79 8.03 16.47
N ILE A 177 0.31 6.92 15.93
CA ILE A 177 -0.22 6.86 14.56
C ILE A 177 -1.57 7.59 14.48
N PHE A 178 -2.32 7.64 15.58
CA PHE A 178 -3.69 8.15 15.64
C PHE A 178 -3.85 9.50 16.37
N GLU A 179 -2.77 10.05 16.95
CA GLU A 179 -2.72 11.39 17.56
C GLU A 179 -2.44 12.46 16.46
#